data_422ad3838a5ed2c97259fb434ab2520a
#
_entry.id   422ad3838a5ed2c97259fb434ab2520a
#
_cell.length_a   1.000
_cell.length_b   1.000
_cell.length_c   1.000
_cell.angle_alpha   90.00
_cell.angle_beta   90.00
_cell.angle_gamma   90.00
#
_symmetry.space_group_name_H-M   'P 1'
#
loop_
_entity.id
_entity.type
_entity.pdbx_description
1 polymer ?
#
loop_
_entity_poly.entity_id
_entity_poly.type
_entity_poly.pdbx_seq_one_letter_code
_entity_poly.pdbx_strand_id
1 'polypeptide(L)'
;MNTKESSINFDCVVFDFNGTLFFDDDNHVAAWNQFSKEIRGIGITPQELHENINGVPNQQTITFLSGGTYTQEQIDFYSQKKEAVYREKCMEDTENFHLVDGAEEYFDYLKSKNIPFTIATASIKPNVDFFIESFHLDRWIPRDHFVYDDGTYENKVAMFQDAC
;
A
#
# COMPACT_ATOMS: atom_id res chain seq x y z
N MET A 1 -45.52 -7.88 7.25
CA MET A 1 -44.67 -7.48 6.10
C MET A 1 -43.33 -8.13 6.27
N ASN A 2 -43.07 -9.22 5.51
CA ASN A 2 -41.76 -9.87 5.52
C ASN A 2 -40.80 -9.04 4.67
N THR A 3 -39.92 -8.28 5.30
CA THR A 3 -38.73 -7.76 4.63
C THR A 3 -37.86 -8.97 4.30
N LYS A 4 -37.82 -9.38 3.03
CA LYS A 4 -36.76 -10.24 2.51
C LYS A 4 -35.46 -9.47 2.72
N GLU A 5 -34.66 -9.85 3.74
CA GLU A 5 -33.25 -9.57 3.74
C GLU A 5 -32.69 -10.18 2.46
N SER A 6 -32.25 -9.31 1.55
CA SER A 6 -31.48 -9.76 0.39
C SER A 6 -30.14 -10.26 0.96
N SER A 7 -30.00 -11.58 1.09
CA SER A 7 -28.71 -12.18 1.36
C SER A 7 -27.80 -11.88 0.17
N ILE A 8 -26.93 -10.90 0.32
CA ILE A 8 -25.82 -10.72 -0.62
C ILE A 8 -24.90 -11.92 -0.34
N ASN A 9 -24.92 -12.89 -1.25
CA ASN A 9 -23.98 -14.00 -1.21
C ASN A 9 -22.68 -13.56 -1.89
N PHE A 10 -21.64 -13.40 -1.13
CA PHE A 10 -20.27 -13.28 -1.62
C PHE A 10 -19.43 -14.38 -0.97
N ASP A 11 -18.47 -14.91 -1.71
CA ASP A 11 -17.64 -16.04 -1.28
C ASP A 11 -16.49 -15.58 -0.37
N CYS A 12 -15.95 -14.40 -0.62
CA CYS A 12 -14.91 -13.79 0.20
C CYS A 12 -14.95 -12.25 0.13
N VAL A 13 -14.18 -11.59 1.02
CA VAL A 13 -13.94 -10.14 0.98
C VAL A 13 -12.45 -9.90 0.75
N VAL A 14 -12.11 -9.10 -0.25
CA VAL A 14 -10.74 -8.67 -0.52
C VAL A 14 -10.64 -7.17 -0.28
N PHE A 15 -9.75 -6.78 0.62
CA PHE A 15 -9.49 -5.39 0.91
C PHE A 15 -8.26 -4.90 0.15
N ASP A 16 -8.33 -3.70 -0.38
CA ASP A 16 -7.13 -2.91 -0.65
C ASP A 16 -6.55 -2.38 0.67
N PHE A 17 -5.27 -2.02 0.71
CA PHE A 17 -4.65 -1.56 1.94
C PHE A 17 -4.41 -0.05 1.93
N ASN A 18 -3.46 0.43 1.12
CA ASN A 18 -3.09 1.84 1.07
C ASN A 18 -4.22 2.70 0.51
N GLY A 19 -4.58 3.77 1.20
CA GLY A 19 -5.71 4.63 0.85
C GLY A 19 -7.09 4.01 1.13
N THR A 20 -7.17 2.83 1.75
CA THR A 20 -8.42 2.12 2.09
C THR A 20 -8.46 1.73 3.56
N LEU A 21 -7.55 0.87 4.01
CA LEU A 21 -7.42 0.45 5.40
C LEU A 21 -6.43 1.31 6.18
N PHE A 22 -5.51 1.94 5.50
CA PHE A 22 -4.49 2.84 6.04
C PHE A 22 -4.33 4.04 5.12
N PHE A 23 -4.51 5.25 5.66
CA PHE A 23 -4.35 6.49 4.91
C PHE A 23 -2.93 7.01 5.06
N ASP A 24 -2.12 6.86 4.04
CA ASP A 24 -0.67 7.06 4.05
C ASP A 24 -0.14 7.96 2.92
N ASP A 25 -1.01 8.63 2.20
CA ASP A 25 -0.64 9.49 1.07
C ASP A 25 0.39 10.55 1.45
N ASP A 26 0.22 11.20 2.61
CA ASP A 26 1.13 12.24 3.10
C ASP A 26 2.53 11.68 3.39
N ASN A 27 2.62 10.44 3.86
CA ASN A 27 3.88 9.75 4.11
C ASN A 27 4.63 9.42 2.81
N HIS A 28 3.89 9.01 1.77
CA HIS A 28 4.45 8.84 0.43
C HIS A 28 4.96 10.16 -0.15
N VAL A 29 4.17 11.24 -0.04
CA VAL A 29 4.57 12.59 -0.48
C VAL A 29 5.80 13.08 0.26
N ALA A 30 5.86 12.88 1.59
CA ALA A 30 7.01 13.27 2.40
C ALA A 30 8.28 12.52 1.98
N ALA A 31 8.18 11.21 1.77
CA ALA A 31 9.29 10.39 1.28
C ALA A 31 9.78 10.86 -0.08
N TRP A 32 8.90 11.04 -1.05
CA TRP A 32 9.27 11.54 -2.38
C TRP A 32 9.88 12.94 -2.35
N ASN A 33 9.35 13.84 -1.52
CA ASN A 33 9.89 15.18 -1.37
C ASN A 33 11.32 15.17 -0.79
N GLN A 34 11.60 14.27 0.16
CA GLN A 34 12.95 14.04 0.67
C GLN A 34 13.88 13.56 -0.44
N PHE A 35 13.44 12.56 -1.23
CA PHE A 35 14.23 12.02 -2.34
C PHE A 35 14.47 13.02 -3.46
N SER A 36 13.47 13.81 -3.82
CA SER A 36 13.62 14.87 -4.80
C SER A 36 14.73 15.85 -4.38
N LYS A 37 14.74 16.26 -3.11
CA LYS A 37 15.80 17.13 -2.56
C LYS A 37 17.17 16.46 -2.59
N GLU A 38 17.25 15.17 -2.31
CA GLU A 38 18.50 14.40 -2.34
C GLU A 38 19.04 14.27 -3.77
N ILE A 39 18.19 13.96 -4.74
CA ILE A 39 18.59 13.70 -6.13
C ILE A 39 18.90 14.99 -6.91
N ARG A 40 18.06 16.02 -6.75
CA ARG A 40 18.13 17.23 -7.60
C ARG A 40 18.19 18.55 -6.83
N GLY A 41 18.27 18.51 -5.49
CA GLY A 41 18.40 19.70 -4.64
C GLY A 41 17.14 20.51 -4.41
N ILE A 42 16.01 20.15 -5.02
CA ILE A 42 14.71 20.83 -4.89
C ILE A 42 13.60 19.86 -4.55
N GLY A 43 12.54 20.37 -3.91
CA GLY A 43 11.34 19.58 -3.60
C GLY A 43 10.48 19.32 -4.84
N ILE A 44 9.38 18.59 -4.60
CA ILE A 44 8.38 18.26 -5.61
C ILE A 44 7.35 19.39 -5.67
N THR A 45 6.95 19.77 -6.87
CA THR A 45 5.82 20.68 -7.09
C THR A 45 4.50 19.91 -7.09
N PRO A 46 3.35 20.56 -6.82
CA PRO A 46 2.04 19.91 -6.92
C PRO A 46 1.75 19.34 -8.31
N GLN A 47 2.24 19.98 -9.37
CA GLN A 47 2.10 19.50 -10.74
C GLN A 47 2.91 18.22 -10.96
N GLU A 48 4.18 18.19 -10.55
CA GLU A 48 5.02 16.99 -10.66
C GLU A 48 4.44 15.82 -9.85
N LEU A 49 3.91 16.09 -8.65
CA LEU A 49 3.25 15.10 -7.83
C LEU A 49 2.10 14.43 -8.59
N HIS A 50 1.27 15.23 -9.24
CA HIS A 50 0.12 14.73 -9.99
C HIS A 50 0.52 13.98 -11.27
N GLU A 51 1.47 14.50 -12.03
CA GLU A 51 1.78 14.00 -13.38
C GLU A 51 2.82 12.88 -13.40
N ASN A 52 3.75 12.86 -12.43
CA ASN A 52 4.95 12.02 -12.49
C ASN A 52 5.20 11.14 -11.27
N ILE A 53 4.34 11.22 -10.24
CA ILE A 53 4.58 10.53 -8.97
C ILE A 53 3.36 9.72 -8.52
N ASN A 54 2.18 10.35 -8.42
CA ASN A 54 0.98 9.66 -7.95
C ASN A 54 0.56 8.54 -8.90
N GLY A 55 0.53 7.30 -8.39
CA GLY A 55 0.18 6.13 -9.18
C GLY A 55 1.25 5.70 -10.20
N VAL A 56 2.45 6.31 -10.16
CA VAL A 56 3.57 5.98 -11.04
C VAL A 56 4.52 5.02 -10.31
N PRO A 57 5.01 3.96 -10.97
CA PRO A 57 6.00 3.06 -10.38
C PRO A 57 7.28 3.78 -9.94
N ASN A 58 7.85 3.40 -8.81
CA ASN A 58 9.05 4.03 -8.23
C ASN A 58 10.19 4.22 -9.24
N GLN A 59 10.44 3.22 -10.09
CA GLN A 59 11.50 3.27 -11.09
C GLN A 59 11.30 4.42 -12.08
N GLN A 60 10.07 4.64 -12.52
CA GLN A 60 9.73 5.72 -13.44
C GLN A 60 9.86 7.09 -12.76
N THR A 61 9.38 7.22 -11.52
CA THR A 61 9.52 8.43 -10.73
C THR A 61 10.99 8.77 -10.49
N ILE A 62 11.84 7.79 -10.14
CA ILE A 62 13.28 8.01 -9.95
C ILE A 62 13.96 8.39 -11.26
N THR A 63 13.58 7.77 -12.37
CA THR A 63 14.07 8.15 -13.70
C THR A 63 13.72 9.61 -14.02
N PHE A 64 12.49 10.02 -13.74
CA PHE A 64 12.07 11.42 -13.89
C PHE A 64 12.90 12.37 -13.01
N LEU A 65 13.01 12.08 -11.70
CA LEU A 65 13.73 12.94 -10.75
C LEU A 65 15.23 13.06 -11.08
N SER A 66 15.84 12.00 -11.59
CA SER A 66 17.26 11.99 -12.00
C SER A 66 17.51 12.59 -13.39
N GLY A 67 16.47 13.01 -14.10
CA GLY A 67 16.59 13.47 -15.50
C GLY A 67 17.07 12.36 -16.44
N GLY A 68 16.82 11.09 -16.14
CA GLY A 68 17.25 9.94 -16.94
C GLY A 68 18.74 9.63 -16.87
N THR A 69 19.46 10.18 -15.89
CA THR A 69 20.93 10.02 -15.80
C THR A 69 21.37 8.79 -14.99
N TYR A 70 20.45 8.18 -14.22
CA TYR A 70 20.77 7.04 -13.37
C TYR A 70 20.80 5.72 -14.14
N THR A 71 21.74 4.85 -13.76
CA THR A 71 21.77 3.45 -14.23
C THR A 71 20.63 2.65 -13.60
N GLN A 72 20.31 1.49 -14.17
CA GLN A 72 19.29 0.60 -13.60
C GLN A 72 19.62 0.21 -12.15
N GLU A 73 20.87 -0.09 -11.84
CA GLU A 73 21.33 -0.40 -10.49
C GLU A 73 21.07 0.75 -9.50
N GLN A 74 21.30 1.98 -9.92
CA GLN A 74 20.98 3.17 -9.12
C GLN A 74 19.48 3.34 -8.93
N ILE A 75 18.67 3.12 -9.98
CA ILE A 75 17.22 3.18 -9.92
C ILE A 75 16.68 2.15 -8.92
N ASP A 76 17.17 0.91 -8.97
CA ASP A 76 16.76 -0.17 -8.07
C ASP A 76 17.16 0.13 -6.62
N PHE A 77 18.38 0.64 -6.41
CA PHE A 77 18.85 1.07 -5.09
C PHE A 77 17.97 2.17 -4.50
N TYR A 78 17.68 3.22 -5.27
CA TYR A 78 16.85 4.34 -4.81
C TYR A 78 15.39 3.93 -4.62
N SER A 79 14.88 2.98 -5.40
CA SER A 79 13.54 2.42 -5.20
C SER A 79 13.41 1.76 -3.83
N GLN A 80 14.36 0.90 -3.48
CA GLN A 80 14.37 0.25 -2.17
C GLN A 80 14.55 1.24 -1.01
N LYS A 81 15.47 2.21 -1.19
CA LYS A 81 15.75 3.25 -0.20
C LYS A 81 14.50 4.12 0.05
N LYS A 82 13.76 4.48 -1.02
CA LYS A 82 12.50 5.24 -0.90
C LYS A 82 11.49 4.50 -0.04
N GLU A 83 11.31 3.21 -0.24
CA GLU A 83 10.37 2.43 0.55
C GLU A 83 10.80 2.30 2.02
N ALA A 84 12.10 2.27 2.31
CA ALA A 84 12.58 2.33 3.69
C ALA A 84 12.25 3.68 4.34
N VAL A 85 12.51 4.79 3.65
CA VAL A 85 12.16 6.14 4.14
C VAL A 85 10.65 6.30 4.30
N TYR A 86 9.86 5.75 3.40
CA TYR A 86 8.40 5.75 3.55
C TYR A 86 7.95 5.08 4.86
N ARG A 87 8.49 3.89 5.19
CA ARG A 87 8.19 3.22 6.47
C ARG A 87 8.63 4.05 7.69
N GLU A 88 9.78 4.73 7.59
CA GLU A 88 10.23 5.67 8.64
C GLU A 88 9.22 6.81 8.82
N LYS A 89 8.74 7.40 7.71
CA LYS A 89 7.71 8.47 7.76
C LYS A 89 6.40 7.99 8.36
N CYS A 90 5.96 6.77 8.07
CA CYS A 90 4.80 6.18 8.72
C CYS A 90 4.99 6.09 10.25
N MET A 91 6.15 5.63 10.72
CA MET A 91 6.43 5.52 12.15
C MET A 91 6.59 6.88 12.85
N GLU A 92 7.04 7.91 12.14
CA GLU A 92 7.14 9.28 12.65
C GLU A 92 5.76 9.95 12.81
N ASP A 93 4.80 9.58 11.97
CA ASP A 93 3.43 10.11 11.96
C ASP A 93 2.53 9.35 12.96
N THR A 94 2.83 9.48 14.24
CA THR A 94 2.15 8.73 15.31
C THR A 94 0.66 9.03 15.42
N GLU A 95 0.20 10.16 14.88
CA GLU A 95 -1.21 10.57 14.91
C GLU A 95 -2.04 9.76 13.90
N ASN A 96 -1.48 9.50 12.71
CA ASN A 96 -2.19 8.84 11.61
C ASN A 96 -1.73 7.39 11.38
N PHE A 97 -0.74 6.92 12.15
CA PHE A 97 -0.21 5.55 12.01
C PHE A 97 -1.12 4.52 12.70
N HIS A 98 -2.32 4.37 12.18
CA HIS A 98 -3.32 3.40 12.63
C HIS A 98 -4.20 2.95 11.46
N LEU A 99 -4.89 1.83 11.62
CA LEU A 99 -5.92 1.42 10.67
C LEU A 99 -7.10 2.39 10.73
N VAL A 100 -7.82 2.52 9.62
CA VAL A 100 -9.06 3.32 9.56
C VAL A 100 -10.04 2.87 10.64
N ASP A 101 -10.77 3.83 11.23
CA ASP A 101 -11.76 3.55 12.27
C ASP A 101 -12.76 2.49 11.84
N GLY A 102 -12.99 1.50 12.68
CA GLY A 102 -13.91 0.40 12.43
C GLY A 102 -13.32 -0.79 11.63
N ALA A 103 -12.07 -0.72 11.17
CA ALA A 103 -11.46 -1.82 10.42
C ALA A 103 -11.32 -3.08 11.27
N GLU A 104 -10.79 -2.97 12.48
CA GLU A 104 -10.60 -4.11 13.38
C GLU A 104 -11.94 -4.75 13.77
N GLU A 105 -12.94 -3.93 14.09
CA GLU A 105 -14.29 -4.40 14.43
C GLU A 105 -14.93 -5.12 13.23
N TYR A 106 -14.67 -4.64 12.03
CA TYR A 106 -15.18 -5.28 10.82
C TYR A 106 -14.47 -6.60 10.53
N PHE A 107 -13.17 -6.70 10.76
CA PHE A 107 -12.44 -7.98 10.66
C PHE A 107 -12.95 -9.00 11.69
N ASP A 108 -13.17 -8.58 12.94
CA ASP A 108 -13.78 -9.42 13.98
C ASP A 108 -15.19 -9.87 13.60
N TYR A 109 -16.00 -8.98 13.01
CA TYR A 109 -17.32 -9.33 12.50
C TYR A 109 -17.24 -10.38 11.40
N LEU A 110 -16.40 -10.20 10.37
CA LEU A 110 -16.22 -11.16 9.28
C LEU A 110 -15.82 -12.54 9.83
N LYS A 111 -14.85 -12.54 10.75
CA LYS A 111 -14.38 -13.76 11.42
C LYS A 111 -15.49 -14.45 12.20
N SER A 112 -16.32 -13.69 12.94
CA SER A 112 -17.47 -14.21 13.70
C SER A 112 -18.55 -14.84 12.81
N LYS A 113 -18.64 -14.40 11.55
CA LYS A 113 -19.58 -14.93 10.55
C LYS A 113 -18.98 -16.03 9.68
N ASN A 114 -17.72 -16.41 9.91
CA ASN A 114 -16.95 -17.33 9.08
C ASN A 114 -16.91 -16.88 7.59
N ILE A 115 -16.85 -15.57 7.35
CA ILE A 115 -16.68 -15.00 6.01
C ILE A 115 -15.18 -14.91 5.76
N PRO A 116 -14.64 -15.62 4.76
CA PRO A 116 -13.23 -15.50 4.40
C PRO A 116 -12.90 -14.07 3.94
N PHE A 117 -11.74 -13.57 4.33
CA PHE A 117 -11.26 -12.29 3.83
C PHE A 117 -9.73 -12.23 3.81
N THR A 118 -9.22 -11.39 2.96
CA THR A 118 -7.79 -11.11 2.87
C THR A 118 -7.53 -9.68 2.41
N ILE A 119 -6.24 -9.33 2.32
CA ILE A 119 -5.75 -8.06 1.80
C ILE A 119 -4.97 -8.33 0.52
N ALA A 120 -5.28 -7.57 -0.54
CA ALA A 120 -4.51 -7.54 -1.78
C ALA A 120 -4.03 -6.09 -2.03
N THR A 121 -2.72 -5.88 -2.10
CA THR A 121 -2.12 -4.56 -2.21
C THR A 121 -1.02 -4.50 -3.25
N ALA A 122 -0.90 -3.39 -3.97
CA ALA A 122 0.21 -3.12 -4.87
C ALA A 122 1.53 -2.76 -4.13
N SER A 123 1.55 -2.85 -2.81
CA SER A 123 2.76 -2.67 -2.01
C SER A 123 3.71 -3.86 -2.16
N ILE A 124 5.00 -3.59 -2.08
CA ILE A 124 6.05 -4.62 -2.09
C ILE A 124 6.09 -5.38 -0.76
N LYS A 125 6.62 -6.60 -0.79
CA LYS A 125 6.68 -7.48 0.38
C LYS A 125 7.24 -6.81 1.66
N PRO A 126 8.35 -6.05 1.65
CA PRO A 126 8.84 -5.40 2.86
C PRO A 126 7.85 -4.42 3.50
N ASN A 127 7.00 -3.77 2.71
CA ASN A 127 5.94 -2.90 3.24
C ASN A 127 4.80 -3.73 3.82
N VAL A 128 4.43 -4.83 3.16
CA VAL A 128 3.40 -5.74 3.68
C VAL A 128 3.82 -6.36 5.01
N ASP A 129 5.06 -6.85 5.12
CA ASP A 129 5.61 -7.36 6.38
C ASP A 129 5.55 -6.28 7.48
N PHE A 130 5.93 -5.05 7.14
CA PHE A 130 5.84 -3.90 8.05
C PHE A 130 4.41 -3.62 8.52
N PHE A 131 3.42 -3.66 7.62
CA PHE A 131 2.01 -3.45 7.98
C PHE A 131 1.48 -4.58 8.86
N ILE A 132 1.81 -5.84 8.53
CA ILE A 132 1.40 -7.00 9.33
C ILE A 132 1.91 -6.87 10.77
N GLU A 133 3.19 -6.48 10.93
CA GLU A 133 3.81 -6.33 12.24
C GLU A 133 3.27 -5.13 13.01
N SER A 134 3.13 -3.99 12.34
CA SER A 134 2.71 -2.74 12.99
C SER A 134 1.25 -2.77 13.44
N PHE A 135 0.38 -3.36 12.63
CA PHE A 135 -1.07 -3.40 12.89
C PHE A 135 -1.54 -4.76 13.39
N HIS A 136 -0.62 -5.72 13.62
CA HIS A 136 -0.94 -7.07 14.07
C HIS A 136 -2.00 -7.78 13.22
N LEU A 137 -1.90 -7.62 11.88
CA LEU A 137 -2.90 -8.14 10.94
C LEU A 137 -2.96 -9.67 10.93
N ASP A 138 -1.89 -10.34 11.35
CA ASP A 138 -1.81 -11.80 11.49
C ASP A 138 -2.75 -12.37 12.59
N ARG A 139 -3.39 -11.51 13.40
CA ARG A 139 -4.52 -11.89 14.27
C ARG A 139 -5.73 -12.37 13.48
N TRP A 140 -5.92 -11.86 12.27
CA TRP A 140 -7.10 -12.13 11.44
C TRP A 140 -6.77 -12.90 10.17
N ILE A 141 -5.65 -12.62 9.52
CA ILE A 141 -5.27 -13.15 8.22
C ILE A 141 -3.91 -13.83 8.35
N PRO A 142 -3.78 -15.14 8.02
CA PRO A 142 -2.48 -15.80 7.97
C PRO A 142 -1.51 -15.08 7.03
N ARG A 143 -0.23 -14.99 7.40
CA ARG A 143 0.79 -14.22 6.65
C ARG A 143 0.93 -14.64 5.18
N ASP A 144 0.75 -15.90 4.89
CA ASP A 144 0.81 -16.49 3.55
C ASP A 144 -0.45 -16.28 2.71
N HIS A 145 -1.49 -15.67 3.29
CA HIS A 145 -2.72 -15.33 2.57
C HIS A 145 -2.74 -13.89 2.06
N PHE A 146 -1.77 -13.05 2.45
CA PHE A 146 -1.68 -11.70 1.88
C PHE A 146 -1.22 -11.74 0.44
N VAL A 147 -1.92 -11.04 -0.44
CA VAL A 147 -1.52 -10.86 -1.84
C VAL A 147 -0.87 -9.48 -2.01
N TYR A 148 0.33 -9.45 -2.56
CA TYR A 148 1.14 -8.25 -2.69
C TYR A 148 1.86 -8.24 -4.06
N ASP A 149 2.39 -7.08 -4.44
CA ASP A 149 3.17 -6.96 -5.66
C ASP A 149 4.53 -7.63 -5.51
N ASP A 150 4.66 -8.80 -6.11
CA ASP A 150 5.90 -9.58 -6.23
C ASP A 150 6.53 -9.50 -7.63
N GLY A 151 5.95 -8.66 -8.49
CA GLY A 151 6.37 -8.48 -9.88
C GLY A 151 5.82 -9.51 -10.86
N THR A 152 4.96 -10.44 -10.41
CA THR A 152 4.34 -11.46 -11.27
C THR A 152 2.96 -11.07 -11.79
N TYR A 153 2.28 -10.15 -11.12
CA TYR A 153 0.95 -9.70 -11.50
C TYR A 153 0.99 -8.68 -12.64
N GLU A 154 0.18 -8.91 -13.64
CA GLU A 154 0.04 -8.00 -14.78
C GLU A 154 -0.63 -6.68 -14.37
N ASN A 155 -1.55 -6.74 -13.41
CA ASN A 155 -2.28 -5.58 -12.90
C ASN A 155 -3.00 -5.92 -11.57
N LYS A 156 -3.59 -4.89 -10.94
CA LYS A 156 -4.32 -5.02 -9.67
C LYS A 156 -5.54 -5.96 -9.76
N VAL A 157 -6.17 -6.07 -10.92
CA VAL A 157 -7.32 -6.97 -11.11
C VAL A 157 -6.88 -8.44 -10.97
N ALA A 158 -5.73 -8.80 -11.57
CA ALA A 158 -5.17 -10.14 -11.44
C ALA A 158 -4.84 -10.48 -9.98
N MET A 159 -4.30 -9.53 -9.21
CA MET A 159 -4.04 -9.69 -7.79
C MET A 159 -5.33 -9.97 -6.98
N PHE A 160 -6.39 -9.21 -7.25
CA PHE A 160 -7.67 -9.39 -6.57
C PHE A 160 -8.37 -10.71 -6.93
N GLN A 161 -8.17 -11.20 -8.17
CA GLN A 161 -8.68 -12.51 -8.59
C GLN A 161 -7.95 -13.67 -7.92
N ASP A 162 -6.64 -13.53 -7.69
CA ASP A 162 -5.83 -14.53 -7.00
C ASP A 162 -6.11 -14.58 -5.49
N ALA A 163 -6.54 -13.46 -4.93
CA ALA A 163 -6.86 -13.32 -3.51
C ALA A 163 -8.18 -14.02 -3.08
N CYS A 164 -9.01 -14.45 -4.02
CA CYS A 164 -10.32 -15.04 -3.80
C CYS A 164 -10.36 -16.47 -4.26
#